data_e8695d24c75cf14a5d347b709ba0d0e1
#
_entry.id   e8695d24c75cf14a5d347b709ba0d0e1
#
_cell.length_a   1.000
_cell.length_b   1.000
_cell.length_c   1.000
_cell.angle_alpha   90.00
_cell.angle_beta   90.00
_cell.angle_gamma   90.00
#
_symmetry.space_group_name_H-M   'P 1'
#
loop_
_entity.id
_entity.type
_entity.pdbx_description
1 polymer ?
#
loop_
_entity_poly.entity_id
_entity_poly.type
_entity_poly.pdbx_seq_one_letter_code
_entity_poly.pdbx_strand_id
1 'polypeptide(L)'
;QYVNQDIVASIKIERNSEFYTFTSTAENRTQVLQNLRYEFLAFRTDEQNNTEKSEQIDRIVIEGNQKILLSSVTVYNNTVGRVILNLTIYDLEDKVVGKDRIVLQYNKELKSLEIEAEKKPTVVNSISELNQIANSLDEAPPQDGYFKNGLIIENTLTKAGRDFYRYYYSDFALKEITTDKNILIEEVPGRTRNTKISVKVDDQLVWQF
;
A
#
# COMPACT_ATOMS: atom_id res chain seq x y z
N GLN A 1 -10.40 10.69 -21.23
CA GLN A 1 -9.13 10.04 -20.86
C GLN A 1 -9.45 8.69 -20.25
N TYR A 2 -8.82 7.64 -20.73
CA TYR A 2 -9.07 6.29 -20.24
C TYR A 2 -8.08 5.98 -19.09
N VAL A 3 -8.54 5.25 -18.09
CA VAL A 3 -7.71 4.83 -16.95
C VAL A 3 -6.58 3.90 -17.45
N ASN A 4 -5.38 4.08 -16.89
CA ASN A 4 -4.18 3.32 -17.24
C ASN A 4 -3.73 3.41 -18.73
N GLN A 5 -4.01 4.50 -19.39
CA GLN A 5 -3.45 4.77 -20.74
C GLN A 5 -2.22 5.67 -20.67
N ASP A 6 -2.42 6.92 -20.32
CA ASP A 6 -1.37 7.93 -20.23
C ASP A 6 -0.59 7.82 -18.91
N ILE A 7 -1.31 7.56 -17.83
CA ILE A 7 -0.76 7.31 -16.49
C ILE A 7 -1.11 5.89 -16.08
N VAL A 8 -0.10 5.07 -15.86
CA VAL A 8 -0.28 3.67 -15.47
C VAL A 8 0.05 3.49 -14.00
N ALA A 9 -0.93 3.09 -13.23
CA ALA A 9 -0.76 2.59 -11.87
C ALA A 9 -0.43 1.09 -11.90
N SER A 10 0.50 0.63 -11.08
CA SER A 10 0.83 -0.78 -10.98
C SER A 10 1.32 -1.14 -9.58
N ILE A 11 0.84 -2.26 -9.06
CA ILE A 11 1.30 -2.89 -7.82
C ILE A 11 2.10 -4.13 -8.20
N LYS A 12 3.41 -4.10 -8.00
CA LYS A 12 4.28 -5.24 -8.18
C LYS A 12 4.26 -6.12 -6.94
N ILE A 13 4.34 -7.43 -7.13
CA ILE A 13 4.32 -8.41 -6.07
C ILE A 13 5.66 -9.15 -6.05
N GLU A 14 6.29 -9.17 -4.90
CA GLU A 14 7.44 -10.02 -4.61
C GLU A 14 7.07 -10.93 -3.45
N ARG A 15 7.25 -12.24 -3.63
CA ARG A 15 6.98 -13.25 -2.60
C ARG A 15 8.28 -13.89 -2.15
N ASN A 16 8.45 -14.02 -0.85
CA ASN A 16 9.43 -14.95 -0.28
C ASN A 16 8.72 -16.00 0.60
N SER A 17 9.47 -16.79 1.35
CA SER A 17 8.93 -17.86 2.21
C SER A 17 8.06 -17.34 3.35
N GLU A 18 8.23 -16.10 3.78
CA GLU A 18 7.62 -15.56 5.01
C GLU A 18 6.62 -14.43 4.75
N PHE A 19 6.80 -13.66 3.66
CA PHE A 19 5.99 -12.50 3.38
C PHE A 19 5.84 -12.19 1.89
N TYR A 20 4.86 -11.36 1.59
CA TYR A 20 4.68 -10.65 0.33
C TYR A 20 5.12 -9.20 0.48
N THR A 21 5.86 -8.68 -0.48
CA THR A 21 6.11 -7.24 -0.64
C THR A 21 5.35 -6.73 -1.86
N PHE A 22 4.56 -5.69 -1.65
CA PHE A 22 3.78 -5.02 -2.67
C PHE A 22 4.36 -3.64 -2.90
N THR A 23 4.89 -3.40 -4.10
CA THR A 23 5.49 -2.13 -4.48
C THR A 23 4.59 -1.40 -5.47
N SER A 24 4.03 -0.27 -5.05
CA SER A 24 3.20 0.59 -5.90
C SER A 24 4.05 1.53 -6.74
N THR A 25 3.70 1.67 -8.02
CA THR A 25 4.41 2.51 -8.99
C THR A 25 3.44 3.31 -9.83
N ALA A 26 3.88 4.48 -10.29
CA ALA A 26 3.23 5.26 -11.33
C ALA A 26 4.15 5.43 -12.53
N GLU A 27 3.63 5.28 -13.73
CA GLU A 27 4.34 5.49 -14.99
C GLU A 27 3.59 6.53 -15.83
N ASN A 28 4.30 7.60 -16.20
CA ASN A 28 3.81 8.60 -17.14
C ASN A 28 4.26 8.21 -18.55
N ARG A 29 3.33 7.80 -19.40
CA ARG A 29 3.59 7.43 -20.80
C ARG A 29 3.45 8.60 -21.78
N THR A 30 3.10 9.77 -21.27
CA THR A 30 3.09 10.99 -22.08
C THR A 30 4.48 11.59 -22.17
N GLN A 31 4.67 12.56 -23.07
CA GLN A 31 5.94 13.29 -23.21
C GLN A 31 6.03 14.53 -22.30
N VAL A 32 4.94 14.85 -21.59
CA VAL A 32 4.85 16.06 -20.78
C VAL A 32 4.84 15.72 -19.30
N LEU A 33 5.37 16.62 -18.48
CA LEU A 33 5.34 16.54 -17.03
C LEU A 33 3.88 16.51 -16.55
N GLN A 34 3.59 15.61 -15.58
CA GLN A 34 2.28 15.46 -14.97
C GLN A 34 2.35 15.75 -13.46
N ASN A 35 1.41 16.56 -12.98
CA ASN A 35 1.16 16.76 -11.55
C ASN A 35 -0.04 15.91 -11.16
N LEU A 36 0.17 14.99 -10.23
CA LEU A 36 -0.80 13.96 -9.87
C LEU A 36 -0.93 13.85 -8.35
N ARG A 37 -2.01 13.24 -7.90
CA ARG A 37 -2.19 12.78 -6.52
C ARG A 37 -2.40 11.28 -6.54
N TYR A 38 -1.84 10.56 -5.59
CA TYR A 38 -2.15 9.14 -5.46
C TYR A 38 -2.73 8.83 -4.08
N GLU A 39 -3.49 7.76 -4.04
CA GLU A 39 -3.99 7.10 -2.84
C GLU A 39 -3.61 5.63 -2.90
N PHE A 40 -2.89 5.17 -1.91
CA PHE A 40 -2.60 3.76 -1.72
C PHE A 40 -3.27 3.31 -0.43
N LEU A 41 -4.29 2.46 -0.57
CA LEU A 41 -5.11 1.98 0.53
C LEU A 41 -4.86 0.50 0.74
N ALA A 42 -4.62 0.11 1.99
CA ALA A 42 -4.54 -1.29 2.40
C ALA A 42 -5.66 -1.57 3.41
N PHE A 43 -6.50 -2.54 3.10
CA PHE A 43 -7.55 -3.05 3.97
C PHE A 43 -7.19 -4.46 4.42
N ARG A 44 -7.34 -4.73 5.68
CA ARG A 44 -7.19 -6.06 6.25
C ARG A 44 -8.45 -6.42 7.00
N THR A 45 -9.06 -7.55 6.66
CA THR A 45 -10.26 -8.07 7.33
C THR A 45 -9.92 -9.41 7.95
N ASP A 46 -10.15 -9.55 9.26
CA ASP A 46 -9.91 -10.79 9.98
C ASP A 46 -11.05 -11.82 9.83
N GLU A 47 -10.94 -12.96 10.51
CA GLU A 47 -11.98 -13.99 10.49
C GLU A 47 -13.28 -13.57 11.20
N GLN A 48 -13.25 -12.54 12.05
CA GLN A 48 -14.39 -11.97 12.75
C GLN A 48 -15.06 -10.84 11.95
N ASN A 49 -14.58 -10.56 10.71
CA ASN A 49 -15.00 -9.45 9.86
C ASN A 49 -14.64 -8.05 10.40
N ASN A 50 -13.72 -7.94 11.34
CA ASN A 50 -13.18 -6.64 11.69
C ASN A 50 -12.24 -6.17 10.58
N THR A 51 -12.35 -4.92 10.16
CA THR A 51 -11.56 -4.37 9.07
C THR A 51 -10.70 -3.22 9.56
N GLU A 52 -9.42 -3.32 9.30
CA GLU A 52 -8.44 -2.25 9.47
C GLU A 52 -8.15 -1.59 8.13
N LYS A 53 -7.97 -0.29 8.15
CA LYS A 53 -7.57 0.51 7.00
C LYS A 53 -6.24 1.20 7.30
N SER A 54 -5.32 1.10 6.36
CA SER A 54 -4.13 1.95 6.30
C SER A 54 -4.15 2.71 4.98
N GLU A 55 -3.77 3.99 5.03
CA GLU A 55 -3.78 4.84 3.83
C GLU A 55 -2.51 5.64 3.70
N GLN A 56 -2.09 5.83 2.48
CA GLN A 56 -1.06 6.77 2.10
C GLN A 56 -1.56 7.62 0.94
N ILE A 57 -1.57 8.93 1.14
CA ILE A 57 -2.04 9.91 0.17
C ILE A 57 -0.93 10.95 0.02
N ASP A 58 -0.49 11.19 -1.23
CA ASP A 58 0.50 12.23 -1.49
C ASP A 58 0.35 12.80 -2.90
N ARG A 59 0.99 13.94 -3.13
CA ARG A 59 1.10 14.60 -4.43
C ARG A 59 2.46 14.28 -5.04
N ILE A 60 2.45 13.99 -6.33
CA ILE A 60 3.64 13.58 -7.08
C ILE A 60 3.75 14.38 -8.38
N VAL A 61 4.97 14.56 -8.81
CA VAL A 61 5.32 15.10 -10.13
C VAL A 61 6.09 14.04 -10.89
N ILE A 62 5.63 13.70 -12.09
CA ILE A 62 6.27 12.67 -12.92
C ILE A 62 6.61 13.29 -14.26
N GLU A 63 7.88 13.27 -14.65
CA GLU A 63 8.32 13.70 -15.96
C GLU A 63 7.82 12.80 -17.08
N GLY A 64 7.83 13.30 -18.30
CA GLY A 64 7.42 12.53 -19.48
C GLY A 64 8.25 11.25 -19.63
N ASN A 65 7.59 10.13 -19.95
CA ASN A 65 8.19 8.80 -20.11
C ASN A 65 8.93 8.26 -18.86
N GLN A 66 8.59 8.78 -17.69
CA GLN A 66 9.21 8.35 -16.42
C GLN A 66 8.29 7.40 -15.66
N LYS A 67 8.92 6.48 -14.93
CA LYS A 67 8.28 5.61 -13.94
C LYS A 67 8.89 5.85 -12.57
N ILE A 68 8.04 6.05 -11.56
CA ILE A 68 8.47 6.28 -10.19
C ILE A 68 7.86 5.26 -9.24
N LEU A 69 8.56 5.00 -8.15
CA LEU A 69 8.06 4.25 -7.00
C LEU A 69 7.25 5.20 -6.11
N LEU A 70 6.09 4.75 -5.66
CA LEU A 70 5.21 5.51 -4.77
C LEU A 70 5.32 5.02 -3.33
N SER A 71 5.07 3.73 -3.10
CA SER A 71 5.01 3.13 -1.77
C SER A 71 5.29 1.65 -1.82
N SER A 72 5.64 1.07 -0.67
CA SER A 72 5.77 -0.38 -0.51
C SER A 72 5.07 -0.84 0.77
N VAL A 73 4.38 -1.98 0.69
CA VAL A 73 3.71 -2.62 1.82
C VAL A 73 4.14 -4.07 1.90
N THR A 74 4.46 -4.51 3.11
CA THR A 74 4.81 -5.91 3.38
C THR A 74 3.73 -6.56 4.22
N VAL A 75 3.31 -7.77 3.81
CA VAL A 75 2.27 -8.56 4.48
C VAL A 75 2.81 -9.96 4.72
N TYR A 76 2.70 -10.46 5.95
CA TYR A 76 3.12 -11.82 6.28
C TYR A 76 2.25 -12.88 5.62
N ASN A 77 2.88 -13.95 5.13
CA ASN A 77 2.17 -15.07 4.50
C ASN A 77 1.15 -15.73 5.40
N ASN A 78 1.39 -15.74 6.71
CA ASN A 78 0.52 -16.34 7.72
C ASN A 78 -0.57 -15.41 8.24
N THR A 79 -0.71 -14.21 7.65
CA THR A 79 -1.79 -13.27 8.01
C THR A 79 -3.13 -13.91 7.71
N VAL A 80 -3.92 -14.15 8.75
CA VAL A 80 -5.26 -14.75 8.62
C VAL A 80 -6.25 -13.69 8.17
N GLY A 81 -7.18 -14.09 7.29
CA GLY A 81 -8.23 -13.21 6.78
C GLY A 81 -8.03 -12.78 5.34
N ARG A 82 -8.46 -11.58 5.02
CA ARG A 82 -8.40 -11.01 3.67
C ARG A 82 -7.61 -9.70 3.68
N VAL A 83 -6.76 -9.50 2.67
CA VAL A 83 -6.03 -8.25 2.46
C VAL A 83 -6.38 -7.70 1.09
N ILE A 84 -6.74 -6.43 1.02
CA ILE A 84 -7.03 -5.72 -0.23
C ILE A 84 -6.11 -4.53 -0.32
N LEU A 85 -5.39 -4.40 -1.43
CA LEU A 85 -4.55 -3.26 -1.75
C LEU A 85 -5.14 -2.54 -2.96
N ASN A 86 -5.40 -1.25 -2.82
CA ASN A 86 -5.92 -0.40 -3.89
C ASN A 86 -4.94 0.75 -4.13
N LEU A 87 -4.50 0.91 -5.35
CA LEU A 87 -3.75 2.08 -5.81
C LEU A 87 -4.63 2.87 -6.77
N THR A 88 -4.83 4.15 -6.48
CA THR A 88 -5.56 5.07 -7.36
C THR A 88 -4.72 6.32 -7.59
N ILE A 89 -4.62 6.75 -8.84
CA ILE A 89 -3.92 7.97 -9.24
C ILE A 89 -4.93 8.93 -9.86
N TYR A 90 -4.87 10.18 -9.42
CA TYR A 90 -5.77 11.25 -9.83
C TYR A 90 -4.98 12.37 -10.51
N ASP A 91 -5.60 13.03 -11.47
CA ASP A 91 -5.12 14.30 -12.03
C ASP A 91 -5.47 15.50 -11.10
N LEU A 92 -5.15 16.72 -11.56
CA LEU A 92 -5.44 17.94 -10.81
C LEU A 92 -6.94 18.26 -10.69
N GLU A 93 -7.78 17.61 -11.48
CA GLU A 93 -9.24 17.75 -11.47
C GLU A 93 -9.90 16.63 -10.64
N ASP A 94 -9.12 15.89 -9.85
CA ASP A 94 -9.54 14.71 -9.06
C ASP A 94 -10.18 13.59 -9.90
N LYS A 95 -9.85 13.54 -11.18
CA LYS A 95 -10.26 12.46 -12.06
C LYS A 95 -9.29 11.29 -11.97
N VAL A 96 -9.82 10.08 -11.87
CA VAL A 96 -9.01 8.86 -11.88
C VAL A 96 -8.36 8.65 -13.24
N VAL A 97 -7.03 8.63 -13.27
CA VAL A 97 -6.21 8.41 -14.47
C VAL A 97 -5.44 7.10 -14.44
N GLY A 98 -5.19 6.55 -13.26
CA GLY A 98 -4.56 5.24 -13.07
C GLY A 98 -5.13 4.51 -11.86
N LYS A 99 -5.27 3.18 -11.95
CA LYS A 99 -5.68 2.34 -10.82
C LYS A 99 -5.13 0.93 -10.95
N ASP A 100 -4.83 0.32 -9.81
CA ASP A 100 -4.51 -1.10 -9.70
C ASP A 100 -5.02 -1.66 -8.38
N ARG A 101 -5.29 -2.97 -8.33
CA ARG A 101 -5.85 -3.62 -7.15
C ARG A 101 -5.35 -5.03 -7.02
N ILE A 102 -5.01 -5.42 -5.78
CA ILE A 102 -4.64 -6.78 -5.43
C ILE A 102 -5.50 -7.24 -4.26
N VAL A 103 -5.98 -8.46 -4.33
CA VAL A 103 -6.70 -9.12 -3.25
C VAL A 103 -5.98 -10.40 -2.87
N LEU A 104 -5.74 -10.56 -1.57
CA LEU A 104 -5.21 -11.79 -1.01
C LEU A 104 -6.23 -12.37 -0.04
N GLN A 105 -6.38 -13.69 -0.09
CA GLN A 105 -7.25 -14.45 0.80
C GLN A 105 -6.43 -15.53 1.51
N TYR A 106 -6.60 -15.65 2.81
CA TYR A 106 -5.96 -16.70 3.58
C TYR A 106 -6.53 -18.06 3.21
N ASN A 107 -5.65 -18.96 2.79
CA ASN A 107 -5.97 -20.35 2.49
C ASN A 107 -5.68 -21.21 3.72
N LYS A 108 -6.73 -21.79 4.32
CA LYS A 108 -6.63 -22.61 5.54
C LYS A 108 -5.88 -23.93 5.33
N GLU A 109 -5.92 -24.49 4.11
CA GLU A 109 -5.23 -25.74 3.76
C GLU A 109 -3.73 -25.52 3.63
N LEU A 110 -3.35 -24.46 2.92
CA LEU A 110 -1.96 -24.07 2.70
C LEU A 110 -1.35 -23.29 3.87
N LYS A 111 -2.19 -22.85 4.82
CA LYS A 111 -1.82 -21.97 5.95
C LYS A 111 -1.05 -20.72 5.51
N SER A 112 -1.43 -20.16 4.36
CA SER A 112 -0.81 -19.00 3.75
C SER A 112 -1.81 -18.12 3.04
N LEU A 113 -1.47 -16.82 2.90
CA LEU A 113 -2.18 -15.91 2.00
C LEU A 113 -1.91 -16.32 0.55
N GLU A 114 -2.97 -16.35 -0.25
CA GLU A 114 -2.89 -16.56 -1.69
C GLU A 114 -3.54 -15.38 -2.42
N ILE A 115 -2.94 -15.01 -3.56
CA ILE A 115 -3.50 -13.96 -4.41
C ILE A 115 -4.78 -14.51 -5.03
N GLU A 116 -5.89 -13.81 -4.79
CA GLU A 116 -7.14 -14.14 -5.46
C GLU A 116 -6.97 -13.82 -6.95
N ALA A 117 -6.99 -14.88 -7.79
CA ALA A 117 -6.84 -14.71 -9.22
C ALA A 117 -7.97 -13.79 -9.73
N GLU A 118 -7.62 -12.60 -10.17
CA GLU A 118 -8.58 -11.69 -10.76
C GLU A 118 -9.26 -12.39 -11.94
N LYS A 119 -10.58 -12.57 -11.84
CA LYS A 119 -11.38 -12.66 -13.05
C LYS A 119 -11.06 -11.40 -13.85
N LYS A 120 -10.53 -11.57 -15.09
CA LYS A 120 -10.23 -10.47 -16.02
C LYS A 120 -11.20 -9.33 -15.79
N PRO A 121 -10.74 -8.08 -15.63
CA PRO A 121 -11.64 -7.00 -15.30
C PRO A 121 -12.73 -6.92 -16.35
N THR A 122 -13.93 -7.30 -16.00
CA THR A 122 -15.10 -6.79 -16.67
C THR A 122 -14.98 -5.29 -16.44
N VAL A 123 -14.93 -4.52 -17.52
CA VAL A 123 -14.82 -3.07 -17.49
C VAL A 123 -15.94 -2.54 -16.59
N VAL A 124 -15.64 -2.32 -15.33
CA VAL A 124 -16.58 -1.80 -14.35
C VAL A 124 -16.50 -0.29 -14.42
N ASN A 125 -17.45 0.29 -15.13
CA ASN A 125 -17.63 1.72 -15.33
C ASN A 125 -18.34 2.34 -14.12
N SER A 126 -17.78 2.31 -12.90
CA SER A 126 -18.33 3.25 -11.93
C SER A 126 -17.49 3.41 -10.65
N ILE A 127 -17.16 4.64 -10.36
CA ILE A 127 -16.75 5.16 -9.06
C ILE A 127 -17.71 4.70 -7.94
N SER A 128 -18.99 4.41 -8.26
CA SER A 128 -20.03 3.93 -7.34
C SER A 128 -19.72 2.56 -6.72
N GLU A 129 -19.01 1.65 -7.40
CA GLU A 129 -18.69 0.33 -6.81
C GLU A 129 -17.48 0.37 -5.89
N LEU A 130 -16.49 1.23 -6.16
CA LEU A 130 -15.41 1.49 -5.22
C LEU A 130 -15.94 2.15 -3.95
N ASN A 131 -16.88 3.08 -4.09
CA ASN A 131 -17.57 3.69 -2.95
C ASN A 131 -18.51 2.72 -2.24
N GLN A 132 -19.15 1.77 -2.93
CA GLN A 132 -19.95 0.74 -2.29
C GLN A 132 -19.10 -0.26 -1.48
N ILE A 133 -17.92 -0.62 -1.98
CA ILE A 133 -16.98 -1.46 -1.22
C ILE A 133 -16.42 -0.69 -0.03
N ALA A 134 -16.03 0.57 -0.21
CA ALA A 134 -15.60 1.43 0.88
C ALA A 134 -16.72 1.68 1.89
N ASN A 135 -17.94 2.01 1.43
CA ASN A 135 -19.08 2.27 2.30
C ASN A 135 -19.61 1.00 2.99
N SER A 136 -19.51 -0.18 2.37
CA SER A 136 -19.86 -1.45 3.03
C SER A 136 -18.84 -1.85 4.12
N LEU A 137 -17.63 -1.27 4.10
CA LEU A 137 -16.61 -1.45 5.13
C LEU A 137 -16.77 -0.42 6.26
N ASP A 138 -17.31 0.77 5.96
CA ASP A 138 -17.59 1.82 6.96
C ASP A 138 -18.86 1.54 7.80
N GLU A 139 -19.75 0.64 7.38
CA GLU A 139 -20.99 0.29 8.11
C GLU A 139 -20.79 -0.81 9.17
N ALA A 140 -19.60 -1.38 9.31
CA ALA A 140 -19.31 -2.33 10.38
C ALA A 140 -19.08 -1.57 11.70
N PRO A 141 -19.82 -1.85 12.77
CA PRO A 141 -19.59 -1.21 14.06
C PRO A 141 -18.20 -1.56 14.59
N PRO A 142 -17.46 -0.60 15.19
CA PRO A 142 -16.20 -0.89 15.82
C PRO A 142 -16.42 -1.85 16.99
N GLN A 143 -15.95 -3.07 16.88
CA GLN A 143 -15.85 -3.99 18.02
C GLN A 143 -14.37 -4.16 18.35
N ASP A 144 -14.07 -3.94 19.64
CA ASP A 144 -12.74 -4.13 20.22
C ASP A 144 -12.28 -5.58 20.04
N GLY A 145 -11.51 -5.81 18.98
CA GLY A 145 -10.85 -7.09 18.70
C GLY A 145 -9.37 -6.88 18.45
N TYR A 146 -8.53 -7.44 19.30
CA TYR A 146 -7.08 -7.35 19.19
C TYR A 146 -6.56 -8.10 17.95
N PHE A 147 -5.88 -7.40 17.06
CA PHE A 147 -5.16 -7.96 15.92
C PHE A 147 -3.73 -8.33 16.32
N LYS A 148 -3.25 -9.45 15.85
CA LYS A 148 -1.90 -9.91 16.22
C LYS A 148 -0.78 -9.40 15.30
N ASN A 149 -1.10 -8.84 14.14
CA ASN A 149 -0.06 -8.39 13.20
C ASN A 149 -0.52 -7.14 12.44
N GLY A 150 0.06 -5.97 12.75
CA GLY A 150 -0.09 -4.74 11.98
C GLY A 150 0.64 -4.78 10.62
N LEU A 151 0.46 -3.76 9.81
CA LEU A 151 1.16 -3.60 8.53
C LEU A 151 2.47 -2.81 8.75
N ILE A 152 3.55 -3.23 8.08
CA ILE A 152 4.77 -2.44 7.98
C ILE A 152 4.81 -1.84 6.58
N ILE A 153 4.74 -0.51 6.50
CA ILE A 153 4.64 0.25 5.27
C ILE A 153 5.97 0.97 5.01
N GLU A 154 6.51 0.82 3.81
CA GLU A 154 7.70 1.52 3.36
C GLU A 154 7.35 2.69 2.43
N ASN A 155 7.82 3.88 2.78
CA ASN A 155 7.79 5.07 1.95
C ASN A 155 9.20 5.70 1.92
N THR A 156 10.15 4.99 1.32
CA THR A 156 11.54 5.44 1.21
C THR A 156 11.90 5.74 -0.25
N LEU A 157 12.73 6.75 -0.47
CA LEU A 157 13.11 7.24 -1.79
C LEU A 157 14.52 6.84 -2.18
N THR A 158 15.45 6.87 -1.23
CA THR A 158 16.88 6.61 -1.48
C THR A 158 17.25 5.16 -1.21
N LYS A 159 18.46 4.79 -1.67
CA LYS A 159 19.02 3.48 -1.32
C LYS A 159 19.18 3.33 0.21
N ALA A 160 19.61 4.40 0.88
CA ALA A 160 19.83 4.40 2.33
C ALA A 160 18.51 4.16 3.09
N GLY A 161 17.40 4.80 2.65
CA GLY A 161 16.07 4.56 3.21
C GLY A 161 15.61 3.12 3.03
N ARG A 162 15.78 2.56 1.84
CA ARG A 162 15.45 1.14 1.57
C ARG A 162 16.30 0.16 2.36
N ASP A 163 17.60 0.44 2.50
CA ASP A 163 18.49 -0.40 3.30
C ASP A 163 18.09 -0.33 4.79
N PHE A 164 17.73 0.86 5.31
CA PHE A 164 17.18 1.01 6.66
C PHE A 164 15.89 0.19 6.86
N TYR A 165 14.95 0.30 5.93
CA TYR A 165 13.71 -0.48 5.97
C TYR A 165 14.00 -1.99 6.04
N ARG A 166 14.90 -2.51 5.20
CA ARG A 166 15.27 -3.93 5.20
C ARG A 166 15.88 -4.38 6.52
N TYR A 167 16.77 -3.57 7.11
CA TYR A 167 17.35 -3.88 8.42
C TYR A 167 16.29 -3.85 9.53
N TYR A 168 15.45 -2.81 9.54
CA TYR A 168 14.37 -2.68 10.49
C TYR A 168 13.43 -3.89 10.42
N TYR A 169 13.01 -4.24 9.21
CA TYR A 169 12.11 -5.36 8.98
C TYR A 169 12.73 -6.69 9.39
N SER A 170 14.00 -6.93 9.02
CA SER A 170 14.74 -8.14 9.39
C SER A 170 14.85 -8.28 10.91
N ASP A 171 15.19 -7.19 11.61
CA ASP A 171 15.32 -7.19 13.07
C ASP A 171 13.95 -7.38 13.76
N PHE A 172 12.91 -6.78 13.22
CA PHE A 172 11.54 -6.93 13.69
C PHE A 172 11.07 -8.40 13.58
N ALA A 173 11.34 -9.03 12.44
CA ALA A 173 11.02 -10.43 12.19
C ALA A 173 11.84 -11.38 13.06
N LEU A 174 13.17 -11.16 13.16
CA LEU A 174 14.07 -11.99 13.99
C LEU A 174 13.73 -11.95 15.49
N LYS A 175 13.22 -10.82 15.97
CA LYS A 175 12.79 -10.65 17.36
C LYS A 175 11.36 -11.13 17.61
N GLU A 176 10.70 -11.70 16.60
CA GLU A 176 9.31 -12.19 16.66
C GLU A 176 8.35 -11.15 17.27
N ILE A 177 8.60 -9.85 16.96
CA ILE A 177 7.76 -8.76 17.45
C ILE A 177 6.39 -8.86 16.80
N THR A 178 5.36 -9.03 17.62
CA THR A 178 3.96 -8.99 17.19
C THR A 178 3.35 -7.68 17.65
N THR A 179 2.72 -6.95 16.74
CA THR A 179 2.00 -5.71 17.05
C THR A 179 0.71 -5.66 16.23
N ASP A 180 -0.32 -5.11 16.83
CA ASP A 180 -1.58 -4.77 16.16
C ASP A 180 -1.52 -3.43 15.43
N LYS A 181 -0.43 -2.69 15.61
CA LYS A 181 -0.26 -1.32 15.11
C LYS A 181 0.39 -1.27 13.74
N ASN A 182 -0.03 -0.34 12.91
CA ASN A 182 0.62 -0.05 11.65
C ASN A 182 1.92 0.73 11.88
N ILE A 183 2.98 0.31 11.21
CA ILE A 183 4.30 0.93 11.27
C ILE A 183 4.59 1.53 9.90
N LEU A 184 4.77 2.85 9.83
CA LEU A 184 5.20 3.54 8.63
C LEU A 184 6.67 3.94 8.77
N ILE A 185 7.49 3.50 7.82
CA ILE A 185 8.86 3.96 7.65
C ILE A 185 8.89 4.87 6.44
N GLU A 186 9.09 6.16 6.68
CA GLU A 186 9.09 7.16 5.62
C GLU A 186 10.41 7.93 5.55
N GLU A 187 10.77 8.34 4.35
CA GLU A 187 11.92 9.20 4.10
C GLU A 187 11.43 10.56 3.63
N VAL A 188 11.75 11.59 4.41
CA VAL A 188 11.37 12.97 4.14
C VAL A 188 12.58 13.77 3.66
N PRO A 189 12.51 14.44 2.50
CA PRO A 189 13.60 15.30 2.04
C PRO A 189 13.91 16.41 3.04
N GLY A 190 15.16 16.56 3.41
CA GLY A 190 15.64 17.67 4.23
C GLY A 190 15.89 18.94 3.40
N ARG A 191 16.18 20.05 4.08
CA ARG A 191 16.45 21.36 3.44
C ARG A 191 17.75 21.41 2.60
N THR A 192 18.62 20.45 2.77
CA THR A 192 19.86 20.29 2.01
C THR A 192 19.92 18.85 1.50
N ARG A 193 21.02 18.39 0.93
CA ARG A 193 21.15 17.01 0.39
C ARG A 193 20.93 15.87 1.41
N ASN A 194 20.42 16.19 2.59
CA ASN A 194 20.15 15.23 3.65
C ASN A 194 18.67 14.84 3.60
N THR A 195 18.40 13.58 3.76
CA THR A 195 17.06 13.04 3.98
C THR A 195 16.93 12.62 5.44
N LYS A 196 15.72 12.66 5.97
CA LYS A 196 15.41 12.16 7.31
C LYS A 196 14.57 10.91 7.16
N ILE A 197 14.92 9.88 7.90
CA ILE A 197 14.12 8.67 8.01
C ILE A 197 13.32 8.75 9.30
N SER A 198 12.02 8.56 9.22
CA SER A 198 11.13 8.54 10.37
C SER A 198 10.36 7.24 10.45
N VAL A 199 10.16 6.77 11.67
CA VAL A 199 9.30 5.62 11.99
C VAL A 199 8.10 6.15 12.74
N LYS A 200 6.92 5.87 12.20
CA LYS A 200 5.64 6.19 12.85
C LYS A 200 4.91 4.90 13.20
N VAL A 201 4.19 4.93 14.30
CA VAL A 201 3.31 3.86 14.75
C VAL A 201 1.92 4.44 14.92
N ASP A 202 0.92 3.96 14.17
CA ASP A 202 -0.42 4.53 14.08
C ASP A 202 -0.38 6.07 13.89
N ASP A 203 0.39 6.51 12.87
CA ASP A 203 0.63 7.92 12.53
C ASP A 203 1.38 8.76 13.57
N GLN A 204 1.72 8.20 14.72
CA GLN A 204 2.54 8.87 15.73
C GLN A 204 4.02 8.66 15.47
N LEU A 205 4.77 9.77 15.35
CA LEU A 205 6.22 9.72 15.21
C LEU A 205 6.85 9.14 16.48
N VAL A 206 7.51 7.98 16.35
CA VAL A 206 8.19 7.31 17.45
C VAL A 206 9.71 7.42 17.37
N TRP A 207 10.24 7.61 16.17
CA TRP A 207 11.67 7.72 15.97
C TRP A 207 12.01 8.48 14.68
N GLN A 208 13.13 9.23 14.69
CA GLN A 208 13.64 9.97 13.53
C GLN A 208 15.14 10.17 13.63
N PHE A 209 15.84 10.09 12.49
CA PHE A 209 17.25 10.47 12.40
C PHE A 209 17.59 11.12 11.05
#